data_64764cdf9aff9912a336dffacee8b54f
#
_entry.id   64764cdf9aff9912a336dffacee8b54f
#
_cell.length_a   1.000
_cell.length_b   1.000
_cell.length_c   1.000
_cell.angle_alpha   90.00
_cell.angle_beta   90.00
_cell.angle_gamma   90.00
#
_symmetry.space_group_name_H-M   'P 1'
#
loop_
_entity.id
_entity.type
_entity.pdbx_description
1 polymer ?
#
loop_
_entity_poly.entity_id
_entity_poly.type
_entity_poly.pdbx_seq_one_letter_code
_entity_poly.pdbx_strand_id
1 'polypeptide(L)'
;MSTPDPAPHPHATAEEVAAARHDRKLANVLYHDWEAGSYDEKWSISYDERCTTYAADRFRHAAGGAGWPYGRALELGCGTGFFLLNLMQAGVAMRGSVTDLSPGMVETALRNARNLGLDVDGRVADAERIP
;
A
#
# COMPACT_ATOMS: atom_id res chain seq x y z
N MET A 1 6.00 25.96 -28.37
CA MET A 1 6.54 24.70 -27.95
C MET A 1 5.37 23.83 -27.49
N SER A 2 5.12 22.75 -28.19
CA SER A 2 4.16 21.75 -27.71
C SER A 2 4.77 21.06 -26.51
N THR A 3 4.05 21.01 -25.38
CA THR A 3 4.40 20.12 -24.28
C THR A 3 4.38 18.69 -24.83
N PRO A 4 5.41 17.88 -24.58
CA PRO A 4 5.37 16.49 -24.98
C PRO A 4 4.12 15.84 -24.38
N ASP A 5 3.44 15.03 -25.19
CA ASP A 5 2.33 14.22 -24.70
C ASP A 5 2.82 13.41 -23.48
N PRO A 6 2.03 13.39 -22.40
CA PRO A 6 2.42 12.58 -21.24
C PRO A 6 2.56 11.12 -21.67
N ALA A 7 3.58 10.46 -21.14
CA ALA A 7 3.79 9.04 -21.38
C ALA A 7 2.49 8.25 -21.11
N PRO A 8 2.14 7.28 -21.95
CA PRO A 8 0.92 6.51 -21.78
C PRO A 8 0.92 5.82 -20.41
N HIS A 9 -0.22 5.84 -19.74
CA HIS A 9 -0.40 5.15 -18.45
C HIS A 9 -0.25 3.64 -18.67
N PRO A 10 0.56 2.93 -17.87
CA PRO A 10 0.90 1.52 -18.11
C PRO A 10 -0.30 0.58 -17.98
N HIS A 11 -1.35 0.97 -17.24
CA HIS A 11 -2.49 0.11 -16.90
C HIS A 11 -3.86 0.76 -17.18
N ALA A 12 -3.89 1.91 -17.86
CA ALA A 12 -5.12 2.61 -18.14
C ALA A 12 -5.26 3.00 -19.62
N THR A 13 -6.48 2.95 -20.12
CA THR A 13 -6.84 3.41 -21.44
C THR A 13 -6.89 4.94 -21.52
N ALA A 14 -6.80 5.49 -22.72
CA ALA A 14 -6.96 6.95 -22.92
C ALA A 14 -8.35 7.45 -22.46
N GLU A 15 -9.39 6.60 -22.59
CA GLU A 15 -10.74 6.90 -22.13
C GLU A 15 -10.83 7.00 -20.62
N GLU A 16 -10.19 6.08 -19.88
CA GLU A 16 -10.11 6.09 -18.42
C GLU A 16 -9.34 7.31 -17.92
N VAL A 17 -8.22 7.65 -18.56
CA VAL A 17 -7.45 8.86 -18.23
C VAL A 17 -8.28 10.12 -18.45
N ALA A 18 -9.07 10.18 -19.53
CA ALA A 18 -9.97 11.30 -19.80
C ALA A 18 -11.11 11.38 -18.74
N ALA A 19 -11.71 10.25 -18.38
CA ALA A 19 -12.76 10.16 -17.36
C ALA A 19 -12.26 10.59 -15.97
N ALA A 20 -11.00 10.32 -15.64
CA ALA A 20 -10.39 10.69 -14.37
C ALA A 20 -10.38 12.20 -14.10
N ARG A 21 -10.52 13.04 -15.13
CA ARG A 21 -10.65 14.49 -14.98
C ARG A 21 -11.91 14.90 -14.21
N HIS A 22 -12.92 14.05 -14.19
CA HIS A 22 -14.22 14.28 -13.56
C HIS A 22 -14.53 13.29 -12.42
N ASP A 23 -13.62 12.36 -12.15
CA ASP A 23 -13.77 11.34 -11.11
C ASP A 23 -12.49 11.28 -10.23
N ARG A 24 -12.60 11.82 -9.02
CA ARG A 24 -11.47 11.89 -8.08
C ARG A 24 -10.97 10.51 -7.63
N LYS A 25 -11.86 9.53 -7.47
CA LYS A 25 -11.46 8.16 -7.10
C LYS A 25 -10.70 7.52 -8.24
N LEU A 26 -11.20 7.62 -9.45
CA LEU A 26 -10.50 7.11 -10.63
C LEU A 26 -9.14 7.79 -10.82
N ALA A 27 -9.07 9.13 -10.69
CA ALA A 27 -7.81 9.85 -10.75
C ALA A 27 -6.79 9.36 -9.72
N ASN A 28 -7.24 9.12 -8.49
CA ASN A 28 -6.39 8.60 -7.40
C ASN A 28 -5.90 7.18 -7.70
N VAL A 29 -6.76 6.30 -8.18
CA VAL A 29 -6.40 4.93 -8.59
C VAL A 29 -5.34 4.97 -9.69
N LEU A 30 -5.57 5.72 -10.76
CA LEU A 30 -4.64 5.80 -11.88
C LEU A 30 -3.28 6.39 -11.48
N TYR A 31 -3.28 7.41 -10.63
CA TYR A 31 -2.04 8.01 -10.12
C TYR A 31 -1.22 7.02 -9.30
N HIS A 32 -1.82 6.38 -8.31
CA HIS A 32 -1.13 5.43 -7.45
C HIS A 32 -0.74 4.16 -8.21
N ASP A 33 -1.53 3.74 -9.15
CA ASP A 33 -1.22 2.60 -10.01
C ASP A 33 0.01 2.87 -10.88
N TRP A 34 0.10 4.07 -11.45
CA TRP A 34 1.28 4.52 -12.17
C TRP A 34 2.51 4.62 -11.26
N GLU A 35 2.34 5.11 -10.04
CA GLU A 35 3.42 5.35 -9.09
C GLU A 35 3.93 4.05 -8.41
N ALA A 36 3.09 3.01 -8.33
CA ALA A 36 3.34 1.82 -7.52
C ALA A 36 4.69 1.14 -7.80
N GLY A 37 5.11 1.10 -9.07
CA GLY A 37 6.36 0.45 -9.48
C GLY A 37 7.63 1.13 -8.98
N SER A 38 7.57 2.42 -8.64
CA SER A 38 8.72 3.22 -8.17
C SER A 38 8.49 3.89 -6.81
N TYR A 39 7.35 3.60 -6.20
CA TYR A 39 6.92 4.28 -4.97
C TYR A 39 7.91 4.11 -3.81
N ASP A 40 8.34 2.89 -3.57
CA ASP A 40 9.22 2.58 -2.45
C ASP A 40 10.58 3.28 -2.60
N GLU A 41 11.13 3.31 -3.80
CA GLU A 41 12.38 4.01 -4.10
C GLU A 41 12.21 5.52 -3.96
N LYS A 42 11.19 6.09 -4.56
CA LYS A 42 10.91 7.54 -4.55
C LYS A 42 10.74 8.10 -3.14
N TRP A 43 10.06 7.36 -2.26
CA TRP A 43 9.74 7.78 -0.90
C TRP A 43 10.66 7.16 0.16
N SER A 44 11.72 6.50 -0.26
CA SER A 44 12.67 5.81 0.65
C SER A 44 11.97 4.83 1.60
N ILE A 45 10.95 4.15 1.09
CA ILE A 45 10.25 3.12 1.83
C ILE A 45 11.19 1.92 2.02
N SER A 46 11.31 1.46 3.23
CA SER A 46 12.18 0.35 3.60
C SER A 46 11.51 -0.57 4.60
N TYR A 47 12.08 -1.76 4.72
CA TYR A 47 11.65 -2.80 5.66
C TYR A 47 12.83 -3.23 6.56
N ASP A 48 13.81 -2.36 6.69
CA ASP A 48 14.95 -2.54 7.58
C ASP A 48 14.57 -2.33 9.06
N GLU A 49 15.50 -2.60 9.96
CA GLU A 49 15.30 -2.49 11.40
C GLU A 49 14.85 -1.08 11.81
N ARG A 50 15.36 -0.04 11.17
CA ARG A 50 14.97 1.35 11.45
C ARG A 50 13.48 1.58 11.16
N CYS A 51 13.01 1.12 10.03
CA CYS A 51 11.60 1.25 9.64
C CYS A 51 10.69 0.35 10.47
N THR A 52 11.13 -0.86 10.78
CA THR A 52 10.43 -1.78 11.67
C THR A 52 10.26 -1.20 13.08
N THR A 53 11.32 -0.65 13.66
CA THR A 53 11.28 0.04 14.95
C THR A 53 10.37 1.26 14.92
N TYR A 54 10.47 2.07 13.87
CA TYR A 54 9.61 3.25 13.70
C TYR A 54 8.12 2.88 13.67
N ALA A 55 7.75 1.90 12.88
CA ALA A 55 6.35 1.46 12.77
C ALA A 55 5.83 0.91 14.11
N ALA A 56 6.62 0.07 14.78
CA ALA A 56 6.25 -0.50 16.08
C ALA A 56 6.09 0.58 17.17
N ASP A 57 6.98 1.55 17.22
CA ASP A 57 6.92 2.65 18.19
C ASP A 57 5.70 3.55 17.95
N ARG A 58 5.39 3.86 16.69
CA ARG A 58 4.19 4.62 16.33
C ARG A 58 2.93 3.88 16.72
N PHE A 59 2.86 2.59 16.45
CA PHE A 59 1.72 1.77 16.83
C PHE A 59 1.55 1.68 18.35
N ARG A 60 2.64 1.45 19.07
CA ARG A 60 2.64 1.40 20.55
C ARG A 60 2.17 2.70 21.14
N HIS A 61 2.60 3.83 20.59
CA HIS A 61 2.20 5.15 21.05
C HIS A 61 0.69 5.39 20.86
N ALA A 62 0.12 4.92 19.76
CA ALA A 62 -1.30 5.09 19.44
C ALA A 62 -2.20 4.07 20.15
N ALA A 63 -1.81 2.81 20.24
CA ALA A 63 -2.65 1.71 20.67
C ALA A 63 -2.18 1.02 21.96
N GLY A 64 -1.02 1.41 22.49
CA GLY A 64 -0.35 0.69 23.58
C GLY A 64 0.30 -0.61 23.13
N GLY A 65 0.99 -1.29 24.05
CA GLY A 65 1.69 -2.56 23.76
C GLY A 65 0.93 -3.80 24.24
N ALA A 66 -0.25 -3.65 24.82
CA ALA A 66 -1.02 -4.76 25.34
C ALA A 66 -1.67 -5.56 24.19
N GLY A 67 -1.68 -6.89 24.33
CA GLY A 67 -2.32 -7.79 23.36
C GLY A 67 -1.43 -8.24 22.20
N TRP A 68 -0.16 -7.82 22.16
CA TRP A 68 0.80 -8.34 21.18
C TRP A 68 1.24 -9.77 21.49
N PRO A 69 1.42 -10.60 20.44
CA PRO A 69 1.03 -10.40 19.05
C PRO A 69 -0.46 -10.59 18.83
N TYR A 70 -1.03 -9.79 17.93
CA TYR A 70 -2.37 -10.04 17.41
C TYR A 70 -2.33 -11.20 16.41
N GLY A 71 -3.37 -12.02 16.39
CA GLY A 71 -3.44 -13.15 15.45
C GLY A 71 -3.53 -12.71 13.99
N ARG A 72 -4.30 -11.65 13.73
CA ARG A 72 -4.52 -11.09 12.38
C ARG A 72 -4.73 -9.59 12.43
N ALA A 73 -4.20 -8.89 11.43
CA ALA A 73 -4.41 -7.45 11.24
C ALA A 73 -4.84 -7.15 9.81
N LEU A 74 -5.68 -6.12 9.66
CA LEU A 74 -6.12 -5.61 8.36
C LEU A 74 -5.64 -4.16 8.22
N GLU A 75 -4.97 -3.85 7.11
CA GLU A 75 -4.62 -2.49 6.74
C GLU A 75 -5.49 -2.00 5.58
N LEU A 76 -6.16 -0.88 5.80
CA LEU A 76 -6.95 -0.18 4.78
C LEU A 76 -6.11 0.92 4.15
N GLY A 77 -6.11 1.02 2.81
CA GLY A 77 -5.26 1.99 2.12
C GLY A 77 -3.78 1.68 2.32
N CYS A 78 -3.40 0.44 2.10
CA CYS A 78 -2.07 -0.08 2.49
C CYS A 78 -0.91 0.56 1.71
N GLY A 79 -1.15 1.15 0.53
CA GLY A 79 -0.06 1.51 -0.36
C GLY A 79 0.81 0.30 -0.67
N THR A 80 2.11 0.45 -0.52
CA THR A 80 3.07 -0.65 -0.75
C THR A 80 3.27 -1.57 0.47
N GLY A 81 2.49 -1.35 1.55
CA GLY A 81 2.48 -2.20 2.74
C GLY A 81 3.42 -1.75 3.87
N PHE A 82 3.88 -0.52 3.87
CA PHE A 82 4.89 -0.03 4.81
C PHE A 82 4.55 -0.31 6.28
N PHE A 83 3.35 0.08 6.75
CA PHE A 83 3.03 -0.08 8.15
C PHE A 83 2.80 -1.54 8.53
N LEU A 84 1.88 -2.22 7.88
CA LEU A 84 1.54 -3.60 8.26
C LEU A 84 2.73 -4.53 8.17
N LEU A 85 3.51 -4.49 7.09
CA LEU A 85 4.64 -5.39 6.92
C LEU A 85 5.75 -5.15 7.96
N ASN A 86 6.02 -3.88 8.28
CA ASN A 86 6.97 -3.56 9.35
C ASN A 86 6.42 -3.95 10.74
N LEU A 87 5.12 -3.79 10.99
CA LEU A 87 4.50 -4.26 12.24
C LEU A 87 4.55 -5.79 12.37
N MET A 88 4.38 -6.52 11.28
CA MET A 88 4.51 -7.97 11.28
C MET A 88 5.96 -8.40 11.56
N GLN A 89 6.95 -7.73 10.97
CA GLN A 89 8.36 -7.97 11.28
C GLN A 89 8.70 -7.68 12.75
N ALA A 90 8.05 -6.68 13.35
CA ALA A 90 8.20 -6.35 14.77
C ALA A 90 7.45 -7.31 15.71
N GLY A 91 6.71 -8.29 15.19
CA GLY A 91 5.94 -9.23 15.99
C GLY A 91 4.64 -8.66 16.57
N VAL A 92 4.13 -7.56 16.03
CA VAL A 92 2.85 -6.97 16.46
C VAL A 92 1.66 -7.79 15.97
N ALA A 93 1.73 -8.31 14.74
CA ALA A 93 0.72 -9.18 14.16
C ALA A 93 1.36 -10.40 13.50
N MET A 94 0.67 -11.53 13.53
CA MET A 94 1.16 -12.79 12.99
C MET A 94 0.79 -12.98 11.53
N ARG A 95 -0.40 -12.56 11.13
CA ARG A 95 -0.95 -12.62 9.77
C ARG A 95 -1.52 -11.27 9.38
N GLY A 96 -1.50 -10.96 8.10
CA GLY A 96 -1.98 -9.69 7.59
C GLY A 96 -2.95 -9.84 6.42
N SER A 97 -3.82 -8.85 6.29
CA SER A 97 -4.61 -8.60 5.09
C SER A 97 -4.44 -7.14 4.70
N VAL A 98 -4.27 -6.87 3.42
CA VAL A 98 -4.10 -5.52 2.89
C VAL A 98 -5.17 -5.19 1.87
N THR A 99 -5.63 -3.95 1.87
CA THR A 99 -6.50 -3.42 0.83
C THR A 99 -6.03 -2.04 0.37
N ASP A 100 -6.25 -1.77 -0.89
CA ASP A 100 -6.04 -0.45 -1.48
C ASP A 100 -6.96 -0.30 -2.69
N LEU A 101 -7.26 0.94 -3.08
CA LEU A 101 -7.99 1.24 -4.33
C LEU A 101 -7.17 0.92 -5.56
N SER A 102 -5.84 1.04 -5.48
CA SER A 102 -4.92 0.80 -6.59
C SER A 102 -4.53 -0.68 -6.67
N PRO A 103 -4.83 -1.37 -7.78
CA PRO A 103 -4.34 -2.72 -8.03
C PRO A 103 -2.81 -2.82 -7.97
N GLY A 104 -2.09 -1.82 -8.50
CA GLY A 104 -0.63 -1.78 -8.48
C GLY A 104 -0.05 -1.67 -7.07
N MET A 105 -0.70 -0.91 -6.17
CA MET A 105 -0.31 -0.84 -4.77
C MET A 105 -0.49 -2.17 -4.06
N VAL A 106 -1.64 -2.82 -4.22
CA VAL A 106 -1.89 -4.16 -3.63
C VAL A 106 -0.88 -5.18 -4.14
N GLU A 107 -0.62 -5.21 -5.44
CA GLU A 107 0.37 -6.11 -6.03
C GLU A 107 1.77 -5.88 -5.46
N THR A 108 2.17 -4.61 -5.32
CA THR A 108 3.47 -4.24 -4.74
C THR A 108 3.55 -4.63 -3.26
N ALA A 109 2.49 -4.39 -2.47
CA ALA A 109 2.44 -4.81 -1.08
C ALA A 109 2.58 -6.33 -0.92
N LEU A 110 1.88 -7.10 -1.76
CA LEU A 110 1.97 -8.57 -1.74
C LEU A 110 3.34 -9.07 -2.18
N ARG A 111 3.97 -8.43 -3.14
CA ARG A 111 5.35 -8.73 -3.55
C ARG A 111 6.33 -8.45 -2.41
N ASN A 112 6.21 -7.29 -1.75
CA ASN A 112 7.02 -6.96 -0.59
C ASN A 112 6.84 -7.98 0.54
N ALA A 113 5.60 -8.37 0.83
CA ALA A 113 5.30 -9.40 1.83
C ALA A 113 5.97 -10.75 1.50
N ARG A 114 5.89 -11.20 0.25
CA ARG A 114 6.58 -12.43 -0.18
C ARG A 114 8.10 -12.34 -0.02
N ASN A 115 8.69 -11.21 -0.39
CA ASN A 115 10.13 -10.98 -0.25
C ASN A 115 10.59 -11.01 1.20
N LEU A 116 9.71 -10.62 2.12
CA LEU A 116 9.97 -10.63 3.58
C LEU A 116 9.57 -11.97 4.25
N GLY A 117 8.97 -12.90 3.51
CA GLY A 117 8.49 -14.17 4.05
C GLY A 117 7.28 -14.04 4.99
N LEU A 118 6.46 -13.01 4.79
CA LEU A 118 5.28 -12.72 5.62
C LEU A 118 4.00 -13.31 5.03
N ASP A 119 3.13 -13.82 5.91
CA ASP A 119 1.82 -14.38 5.54
C ASP A 119 0.77 -13.25 5.42
N VAL A 120 0.61 -12.76 4.20
CA VAL A 120 -0.29 -11.65 3.88
C VAL A 120 -1.14 -11.98 2.66
N ASP A 121 -2.43 -11.79 2.78
CA ASP A 121 -3.35 -11.74 1.65
C ASP A 121 -3.72 -10.28 1.30
N GLY A 122 -4.23 -10.06 0.11
CA GLY A 122 -4.57 -8.72 -0.34
C GLY A 122 -5.72 -8.68 -1.33
N ARG A 123 -6.43 -7.57 -1.32
CA ARG A 123 -7.57 -7.33 -2.19
C ARG A 123 -7.67 -5.87 -2.58
N VAL A 124 -7.95 -5.61 -3.85
CA VAL A 124 -8.38 -4.28 -4.29
C VAL A 124 -9.76 -3.99 -3.69
N ALA A 125 -9.87 -2.95 -2.89
CA ALA A 125 -11.12 -2.57 -2.25
C ALA A 125 -11.16 -1.08 -1.93
N ASP A 126 -12.36 -0.54 -1.98
CA ASP A 126 -12.65 0.81 -1.50
C ASP A 126 -12.91 0.75 0.01
N ALA A 127 -12.13 1.53 0.80
CA ALA A 127 -12.28 1.57 2.25
C ALA A 127 -13.66 2.06 2.71
N GLU A 128 -14.40 2.77 1.86
CA GLU A 128 -15.78 3.20 2.12
C GLU A 128 -16.80 2.07 1.85
N ARG A 129 -16.40 0.98 1.21
CA ARG A 129 -17.29 -0.14 0.81
C ARG A 129 -16.58 -1.48 0.99
N ILE A 130 -16.18 -1.76 2.22
CA ILE A 130 -15.56 -3.05 2.54
C ILE A 130 -16.61 -4.14 2.54
N PRO A 131 -16.40 -5.21 1.79
CA PRO A 131 -17.33 -6.35 1.75
C PRO A 131 -17.36 -7.12 3.07
#